data_172d0090d0b215d85d8125bcb2b39c8b
#
_entry.id   172d0090d0b215d85d8125bcb2b39c8b
#
_cell.length_a   1.000
_cell.length_b   1.000
_cell.length_c   1.000
_cell.angle_alpha   90.00
_cell.angle_beta   90.00
_cell.angle_gamma   90.00
#
_symmetry.space_group_name_H-M   'P 1'
#
loop_
_entity.id
_entity.type
_entity.pdbx_description
1 polymer ?
#
loop_
_entity_poly.entity_id
_entity_poly.type
_entity_poly.pdbx_seq_one_letter_code
_entity_poly.pdbx_strand_id
1 'polypeptide(L)'
;MSKWKLSFVSAVLAFSPSLWADTNTVDILDYDHVYATAHSGSLNEDAGSNNNASSYGLGVSYAMTDDWLLLGDYSARFIHPDDTTTRIDTLMPGVGYRYSIKKDLDIVAYYLLGITKGKVEDNDTNRTESSDTKFIQGVKAELNYGFAKRWIANGSVQVNRSDLFDEEIYHLGLRYLVTNKFAIGGSYQHRDGEGKIRSERTNELGVEFFLEY
;
A
#
# COMPACT_ATOMS: atom_id res chain seq x y z
N MET A 1 -14.59 0.28 24.91
CA MET A 1 -14.95 1.19 23.81
C MET A 1 -14.00 2.38 23.85
N SER A 2 -12.93 2.33 23.07
CA SER A 2 -11.79 3.27 23.13
C SER A 2 -12.07 4.48 22.21
N LYS A 3 -11.98 5.69 22.79
CA LYS A 3 -12.28 7.00 22.13
C LYS A 3 -11.07 7.60 21.38
N TRP A 4 -10.15 6.78 20.86
CA TRP A 4 -8.88 7.28 20.27
C TRP A 4 -8.81 7.30 18.73
N LYS A 5 -9.93 7.06 18.04
CA LYS A 5 -9.94 6.89 16.57
C LYS A 5 -10.03 8.19 15.75
N LEU A 6 -9.93 9.38 16.34
CA LEU A 6 -10.20 10.66 15.60
C LEU A 6 -9.04 11.66 15.51
N SER A 7 -7.85 11.37 16.01
CA SER A 7 -6.78 12.39 16.11
C SER A 7 -5.77 12.40 14.96
N PHE A 8 -5.78 11.45 14.04
CA PHE A 8 -4.76 11.34 12.99
C PHE A 8 -5.07 12.10 11.68
N VAL A 9 -6.31 12.48 11.46
CA VAL A 9 -6.74 13.15 10.20
C VAL A 9 -6.36 14.65 10.15
N SER A 10 -6.05 15.27 11.28
CA SER A 10 -5.86 16.72 11.35
C SER A 10 -4.44 17.22 11.01
N ALA A 11 -3.45 16.35 10.84
CA ALA A 11 -2.06 16.75 10.64
C ALA A 11 -1.66 16.97 9.15
N VAL A 12 -2.49 16.51 8.20
CA VAL A 12 -2.14 16.56 6.76
C VAL A 12 -2.48 17.92 6.10
N LEU A 13 -3.27 18.77 6.73
CA LEU A 13 -3.78 20.01 6.12
C LEU A 13 -2.94 21.28 6.35
N ALA A 14 -1.78 21.20 6.99
CA ALA A 14 -0.97 22.37 7.35
C ALA A 14 0.19 22.70 6.39
N PHE A 15 0.32 22.05 5.24
CA PHE A 15 1.27 22.45 4.22
C PHE A 15 0.65 23.55 3.33
N SER A 16 0.97 24.81 3.63
CA SER A 16 0.60 25.95 2.78
C SER A 16 1.31 25.84 1.42
N PRO A 17 0.59 25.70 0.29
CA PRO A 17 1.20 25.47 -1.02
C PRO A 17 1.76 26.75 -1.69
N SER A 18 2.01 27.83 -0.95
CA SER A 18 2.29 29.16 -1.52
C SER A 18 3.75 29.40 -1.92
N LEU A 19 4.67 28.45 -1.81
CA LEU A 19 6.10 28.72 -2.03
C LEU A 19 6.73 28.11 -3.29
N TRP A 20 6.01 27.33 -4.11
CA TRP A 20 6.64 26.60 -5.24
C TRP A 20 5.79 26.52 -6.53
N ALA A 21 4.93 27.49 -6.76
CA ALA A 21 4.15 27.57 -8.01
C ALA A 21 5.05 28.03 -9.18
N ASP A 22 5.86 27.15 -9.71
CA ASP A 22 6.49 27.33 -11.02
C ASP A 22 5.50 26.84 -12.09
N THR A 23 5.01 27.75 -12.95
CA THR A 23 3.85 27.60 -13.85
C THR A 23 4.05 26.72 -15.08
N ASN A 24 5.05 25.85 -15.10
CA ASN A 24 5.22 24.83 -16.13
C ASN A 24 4.88 23.46 -15.54
N THR A 25 3.60 23.19 -15.26
CA THR A 25 3.12 21.88 -14.83
C THR A 25 3.18 20.92 -16.02
N VAL A 26 4.20 20.08 -16.06
CA VAL A 26 4.16 18.83 -16.77
C VAL A 26 3.10 17.99 -16.06
N ASP A 27 2.23 17.33 -16.79
CA ASP A 27 1.30 16.33 -16.23
C ASP A 27 2.17 15.16 -15.74
N ILE A 28 2.44 15.13 -14.43
CA ILE A 28 3.37 14.17 -13.83
C ILE A 28 2.63 12.98 -13.17
N LEU A 29 1.29 13.03 -13.18
CA LEU A 29 0.46 11.96 -12.64
C LEU A 29 0.09 11.00 -13.78
N ASP A 30 0.99 10.05 -14.07
CA ASP A 30 0.76 8.97 -15.01
C ASP A 30 0.32 7.70 -14.27
N TYR A 31 -0.69 7.03 -14.83
CA TYR A 31 -1.26 5.79 -14.29
C TYR A 31 -0.93 4.55 -15.12
N ASP A 32 -0.22 4.71 -16.23
CA ASP A 32 0.24 3.62 -17.08
C ASP A 32 1.64 3.16 -16.64
N HIS A 33 1.69 2.36 -15.57
CA HIS A 33 2.96 1.92 -15.02
C HIS A 33 2.89 0.52 -14.39
N VAL A 34 4.03 -0.14 -14.35
CA VAL A 34 4.29 -1.27 -13.45
C VAL A 34 5.06 -0.77 -12.24
N TYR A 35 4.86 -1.42 -11.09
CA TYR A 35 5.59 -1.07 -9.88
C TYR A 35 6.06 -2.30 -9.11
N ALA A 36 7.14 -2.10 -8.35
CA ALA A 36 7.63 -3.05 -7.38
C ALA A 36 7.88 -2.34 -6.05
N THR A 37 7.52 -2.99 -4.95
CA THR A 37 7.67 -2.45 -3.60
C THR A 37 8.37 -3.45 -2.69
N ALA A 38 9.15 -2.96 -1.74
CA ALA A 38 9.73 -3.75 -0.67
C ALA A 38 9.69 -2.95 0.62
N HIS A 39 9.03 -3.50 1.65
CA HIS A 39 8.90 -2.89 2.96
C HIS A 39 9.46 -3.80 4.03
N SER A 40 9.92 -3.21 5.12
CA SER A 40 10.35 -3.91 6.32
C SER A 40 10.06 -3.06 7.56
N GLY A 41 9.73 -3.70 8.66
CA GLY A 41 9.37 -2.98 9.87
C GLY A 41 9.09 -3.88 11.07
N SER A 42 8.41 -3.29 12.05
CA SER A 42 8.08 -3.90 13.33
C SER A 42 6.67 -4.48 13.36
N LEU A 43 6.50 -5.49 14.21
CA LEU A 43 5.24 -6.15 14.51
C LEU A 43 4.78 -5.77 15.93
N ASN A 44 3.47 -5.43 16.08
CA ASN A 44 2.77 -5.20 17.35
C ASN A 44 3.39 -4.16 18.29
N GLU A 45 4.04 -3.11 17.76
CA GLU A 45 4.71 -2.07 18.54
C GLU A 45 5.89 -2.57 19.42
N ASP A 46 6.08 -3.87 19.50
CA ASP A 46 7.23 -4.48 20.18
C ASP A 46 8.45 -4.40 19.25
N ALA A 47 9.26 -3.38 19.44
CA ALA A 47 10.53 -3.22 18.73
C ALA A 47 11.59 -4.24 19.22
N GLY A 48 11.17 -5.46 19.48
CA GLY A 48 12.05 -6.57 19.80
C GLY A 48 12.71 -7.14 18.55
N SER A 49 13.94 -7.59 18.65
CA SER A 49 14.77 -8.09 17.56
C SER A 49 14.18 -9.28 16.79
N ASN A 50 13.18 -9.96 17.31
CA ASN A 50 12.59 -11.17 16.74
C ASN A 50 11.17 -10.97 16.20
N ASN A 51 10.54 -9.80 16.45
CA ASN A 51 9.18 -9.50 16.01
C ASN A 51 9.21 -8.52 14.86
N ASN A 52 9.39 -9.00 13.65
CA ASN A 52 9.46 -8.18 12.44
C ASN A 52 8.47 -8.61 11.38
N ALA A 53 8.20 -7.70 10.46
CA ALA A 53 7.41 -7.95 9.27
C ALA A 53 8.17 -7.43 8.04
N SER A 54 7.99 -8.10 6.92
CA SER A 54 8.42 -7.61 5.63
C SER A 54 7.37 -7.90 4.58
N SER A 55 7.28 -7.05 3.57
CA SER A 55 6.37 -7.25 2.46
C SER A 55 7.01 -6.88 1.14
N TYR A 56 6.62 -7.61 0.09
CA TYR A 56 7.03 -7.38 -1.28
C TYR A 56 5.79 -7.27 -2.14
N GLY A 57 5.73 -6.28 -2.99
CA GLY A 57 4.62 -6.04 -3.90
C GLY A 57 5.09 -5.95 -5.34
N LEU A 58 4.25 -6.42 -6.25
CA LEU A 58 4.34 -6.20 -7.68
C LEU A 58 2.98 -5.81 -8.19
N GLY A 59 2.91 -4.81 -9.04
CA GLY A 59 1.63 -4.42 -9.60
C GLY A 59 1.74 -3.70 -10.93
N VAL A 60 0.58 -3.52 -11.51
CA VAL A 60 0.37 -2.80 -12.76
C VAL A 60 -0.83 -1.90 -12.61
N SER A 61 -0.71 -0.69 -13.07
CA SER A 61 -1.81 0.26 -13.26
C SER A 61 -1.94 0.59 -14.73
N TYR A 62 -3.15 0.69 -15.22
CA TYR A 62 -3.48 1.01 -16.61
C TYR A 62 -4.68 1.95 -16.68
N ALA A 63 -4.53 3.07 -17.37
CA ALA A 63 -5.59 4.02 -17.64
C ALA A 63 -6.42 3.54 -18.84
N MET A 64 -7.60 2.96 -18.61
CA MET A 64 -8.53 2.59 -19.69
C MET A 64 -9.09 3.81 -20.39
N THR A 65 -9.36 4.85 -19.64
CA THR A 65 -9.82 6.17 -20.07
C THR A 65 -9.24 7.23 -19.15
N ASP A 66 -9.55 8.48 -19.39
CA ASP A 66 -9.11 9.59 -18.52
C ASP A 66 -9.57 9.42 -17.06
N ASP A 67 -10.69 8.73 -16.82
CA ASP A 67 -11.30 8.58 -15.50
C ASP A 67 -11.22 7.14 -14.95
N TRP A 68 -11.14 6.12 -15.81
CA TRP A 68 -11.20 4.73 -15.39
C TRP A 68 -9.85 4.03 -15.46
N LEU A 69 -9.48 3.42 -14.36
CA LEU A 69 -8.21 2.72 -14.17
C LEU A 69 -8.43 1.23 -13.93
N LEU A 70 -7.52 0.41 -14.42
CA LEU A 70 -7.35 -0.97 -13.99
C LEU A 70 -6.13 -1.07 -13.07
N LEU A 71 -6.24 -1.86 -12.02
CA LEU A 71 -5.16 -2.18 -11.11
C LEU A 71 -4.99 -3.70 -11.04
N GLY A 72 -3.77 -4.19 -11.07
CA GLY A 72 -3.41 -5.54 -10.69
C GLY A 72 -2.35 -5.47 -9.61
N ASP A 73 -2.62 -6.00 -8.43
CA ASP A 73 -1.70 -5.98 -7.30
C ASP A 73 -1.45 -7.40 -6.79
N TYR A 74 -0.19 -7.77 -6.66
CA TYR A 74 0.26 -8.96 -5.96
C TYR A 74 1.14 -8.55 -4.78
N SER A 75 0.90 -9.11 -3.62
CA SER A 75 1.73 -8.91 -2.44
C SER A 75 2.06 -10.24 -1.75
N ALA A 76 3.30 -10.36 -1.31
CA ALA A 76 3.76 -11.41 -0.41
C ALA A 76 4.21 -10.76 0.90
N ARG A 77 3.57 -11.10 2.00
CA ARG A 77 3.88 -10.60 3.33
C ARG A 77 4.46 -11.71 4.20
N PHE A 78 5.53 -11.41 4.91
CA PHE A 78 6.20 -12.28 5.85
C PHE A 78 6.14 -11.65 7.23
N ILE A 79 5.69 -12.42 8.20
CA ILE A 79 5.52 -12.00 9.58
C ILE A 79 6.25 -13.00 10.44
N HIS A 80 7.18 -12.52 11.25
CA HIS A 80 8.02 -13.33 12.12
C HIS A 80 7.76 -13.00 13.59
N PRO A 81 6.70 -13.55 14.19
CA PRO A 81 6.52 -13.49 15.62
C PRO A 81 7.27 -14.65 16.24
N ASP A 82 8.28 -14.34 17.09
CA ASP A 82 9.08 -15.32 17.80
C ASP A 82 9.64 -16.45 16.89
N ASP A 83 9.26 -17.69 17.13
CA ASP A 83 9.81 -18.88 16.46
C ASP A 83 8.97 -19.35 15.23
N THR A 84 8.05 -18.54 14.76
CA THR A 84 7.21 -18.87 13.62
C THR A 84 7.40 -17.89 12.46
N THR A 85 7.16 -18.36 11.25
CA THR A 85 7.09 -17.51 10.05
C THR A 85 5.72 -17.66 9.40
N THR A 86 4.97 -16.58 9.33
CA THR A 86 3.70 -16.55 8.59
C THR A 86 3.94 -15.84 7.25
N ARG A 87 3.61 -16.52 6.17
CA ARG A 87 3.58 -15.95 4.82
C ARG A 87 2.14 -15.80 4.36
N ILE A 88 1.78 -14.63 3.83
CA ILE A 88 0.48 -14.35 3.23
C ILE A 88 0.71 -13.85 1.82
N ASP A 89 0.23 -14.60 0.84
CA ASP A 89 0.22 -14.22 -0.57
C ASP A 89 -1.17 -13.71 -0.94
N THR A 90 -1.24 -12.57 -1.60
CA THR A 90 -2.50 -11.93 -2.00
C THR A 90 -2.39 -11.42 -3.43
N LEU A 91 -3.40 -11.70 -4.26
CA LEU A 91 -3.54 -11.18 -5.62
C LEU A 91 -4.89 -10.49 -5.73
N MET A 92 -4.87 -9.20 -6.04
CA MET A 92 -6.07 -8.34 -6.09
C MET A 92 -6.12 -7.48 -7.36
N PRO A 93 -6.72 -7.97 -8.45
CA PRO A 93 -7.15 -7.08 -9.51
C PRO A 93 -8.27 -6.14 -9.05
N GLY A 94 -8.35 -4.97 -9.68
CA GLY A 94 -9.36 -3.98 -9.35
C GLY A 94 -9.66 -2.98 -10.44
N VAL A 95 -10.76 -2.25 -10.25
CA VAL A 95 -11.16 -1.13 -11.08
C VAL A 95 -11.17 0.13 -10.24
N GLY A 96 -10.60 1.21 -10.75
CA GLY A 96 -10.54 2.51 -10.12
C GLY A 96 -11.28 3.58 -10.90
N TYR A 97 -11.81 4.55 -10.17
CA TYR A 97 -12.33 5.78 -10.74
C TYR A 97 -11.50 6.94 -10.24
N ARG A 98 -10.91 7.70 -11.18
CA ARG A 98 -10.09 8.87 -10.92
C ARG A 98 -10.95 10.13 -11.00
N TYR A 99 -10.79 11.00 -10.02
CA TYR A 99 -11.35 12.33 -10.01
C TYR A 99 -10.21 13.35 -9.89
N SER A 100 -9.95 14.09 -10.96
CA SER A 100 -8.94 15.14 -10.98
C SER A 100 -9.49 16.42 -10.37
N ILE A 101 -8.99 16.80 -9.21
CA ILE A 101 -9.34 18.06 -8.54
C ILE A 101 -8.64 19.22 -9.25
N LYS A 102 -7.37 18.99 -9.63
CA LYS A 102 -6.51 19.88 -10.39
C LYS A 102 -5.58 19.04 -11.27
N LYS A 103 -4.83 19.67 -12.17
CA LYS A 103 -3.84 19.00 -13.03
C LYS A 103 -2.79 18.19 -12.27
N ASP A 104 -2.51 18.58 -11.04
CA ASP A 104 -1.48 18.01 -10.19
C ASP A 104 -2.03 17.29 -8.96
N LEU A 105 -3.36 17.14 -8.84
CA LEU A 105 -4.02 16.56 -7.67
C LEU A 105 -5.21 15.70 -8.06
N ASP A 106 -5.06 14.40 -7.85
CA ASP A 106 -6.07 13.38 -8.12
C ASP A 106 -6.49 12.64 -6.86
N ILE A 107 -7.76 12.29 -6.81
CA ILE A 107 -8.29 11.26 -5.90
C ILE A 107 -8.70 10.07 -6.76
N VAL A 108 -8.31 8.87 -6.33
CA VAL A 108 -8.72 7.63 -6.98
C VAL A 108 -9.40 6.72 -5.96
N ALA A 109 -10.55 6.20 -6.32
CA ALA A 109 -11.25 5.19 -5.53
C ALA A 109 -11.23 3.86 -6.29
N TYR A 110 -10.75 2.78 -5.64
CA TYR A 110 -10.69 1.45 -6.23
C TYR A 110 -11.63 0.49 -5.53
N TYR A 111 -12.22 -0.41 -6.30
CA TYR A 111 -12.82 -1.64 -5.82
C TYR A 111 -11.96 -2.82 -6.26
N LEU A 112 -11.56 -3.65 -5.29
CA LEU A 112 -10.59 -4.70 -5.46
C LEU A 112 -11.24 -6.05 -5.15
N LEU A 113 -10.97 -7.04 -5.98
CA LEU A 113 -11.40 -8.42 -5.78
C LEU A 113 -10.20 -9.34 -5.96
N GLY A 114 -10.13 -10.44 -5.23
CA GLY A 114 -8.97 -11.29 -5.40
C GLY A 114 -9.01 -12.57 -4.58
N ILE A 115 -7.81 -13.12 -4.43
CA ILE A 115 -7.57 -14.34 -3.67
C ILE A 115 -6.40 -14.13 -2.72
N THR A 116 -6.47 -14.79 -1.57
CA THR A 116 -5.40 -14.80 -0.59
C THR A 116 -5.16 -16.20 -0.06
N LYS A 117 -3.91 -16.48 0.32
CA LYS A 117 -3.48 -17.76 0.90
C LYS A 117 -2.45 -17.51 1.99
N GLY A 118 -2.64 -18.16 3.13
CA GLY A 118 -1.71 -18.12 4.25
C GLY A 118 -0.90 -19.42 4.37
N LYS A 119 0.34 -19.31 4.83
CA LYS A 119 1.22 -20.41 5.21
C LYS A 119 1.90 -20.06 6.52
N VAL A 120 1.86 -20.93 7.49
CA VAL A 120 2.58 -20.80 8.77
C VAL A 120 3.63 -21.91 8.83
N GLU A 121 4.84 -21.54 9.17
CA GLU A 121 5.98 -22.43 9.35
C GLU A 121 6.51 -22.26 10.77
N ASP A 122 6.59 -23.35 11.50
CA ASP A 122 7.22 -23.43 12.81
C ASP A 122 8.71 -23.73 12.60
N ASN A 123 9.55 -22.80 12.97
CA ASN A 123 10.99 -22.84 12.70
C ASN A 123 11.72 -23.88 13.52
N ASP A 124 11.18 -24.28 14.69
CA ASP A 124 11.78 -25.27 15.58
C ASP A 124 11.50 -26.71 15.12
N THR A 125 10.29 -26.96 14.64
CA THR A 125 9.85 -28.30 14.26
C THR A 125 9.84 -28.56 12.76
N ASN A 126 10.11 -27.52 11.93
CA ASN A 126 9.95 -27.53 10.47
C ASN A 126 8.55 -27.98 10.01
N ARG A 127 7.56 -27.77 10.86
CA ARG A 127 6.17 -28.05 10.54
C ARG A 127 5.57 -26.92 9.73
N THR A 128 4.90 -27.28 8.65
CA THR A 128 4.24 -26.31 7.79
C THR A 128 2.74 -26.57 7.74
N GLU A 129 1.96 -25.53 8.03
CA GLU A 129 0.51 -25.52 7.84
C GLU A 129 0.12 -24.47 6.79
N SER A 130 -0.75 -24.82 5.87
CA SER A 130 -1.22 -23.90 4.83
C SER A 130 -2.74 -23.80 4.88
N SER A 131 -3.25 -22.58 4.71
CA SER A 131 -4.68 -22.40 4.48
C SER A 131 -5.08 -22.81 3.06
N ASP A 132 -6.35 -23.09 2.86
CA ASP A 132 -6.92 -23.04 1.52
C ASP A 132 -6.86 -21.62 0.96
N THR A 133 -6.89 -21.50 -0.37
CA THR A 133 -7.06 -20.22 -1.03
C THR A 133 -8.44 -19.67 -0.72
N LYS A 134 -8.50 -18.43 -0.24
CA LYS A 134 -9.73 -17.73 0.15
C LYS A 134 -9.96 -16.53 -0.74
N PHE A 135 -11.22 -16.19 -0.91
CA PHE A 135 -11.62 -14.95 -1.56
C PHE A 135 -11.30 -13.74 -0.66
N ILE A 136 -10.87 -12.64 -1.27
CA ILE A 136 -10.65 -11.36 -0.62
C ILE A 136 -11.27 -10.25 -1.46
N GLN A 137 -11.85 -9.28 -0.79
CA GLN A 137 -12.36 -8.07 -1.43
C GLN A 137 -11.91 -6.85 -0.65
N GLY A 138 -11.79 -5.72 -1.35
CA GLY A 138 -11.33 -4.50 -0.72
C GLY A 138 -11.80 -3.25 -1.43
N VAL A 139 -11.69 -2.15 -0.70
CA VAL A 139 -11.84 -0.80 -1.23
C VAL A 139 -10.59 0.00 -0.86
N LYS A 140 -10.09 0.82 -1.80
CA LYS A 140 -8.94 1.69 -1.61
C LYS A 140 -9.31 3.10 -2.04
N ALA A 141 -8.98 4.08 -1.24
CA ALA A 141 -8.98 5.50 -1.62
C ALA A 141 -7.53 5.98 -1.62
N GLU A 142 -7.15 6.66 -2.68
CA GLU A 142 -5.79 7.15 -2.90
C GLU A 142 -5.80 8.61 -3.32
N LEU A 143 -4.91 9.41 -2.75
CA LEU A 143 -4.64 10.79 -3.11
C LEU A 143 -3.25 10.86 -3.73
N ASN A 144 -3.13 11.43 -4.92
CA ASN A 144 -1.87 11.67 -5.60
C ASN A 144 -1.67 13.18 -5.83
N TYR A 145 -0.54 13.72 -5.40
CA TYR A 145 -0.22 15.13 -5.53
C TYR A 145 1.18 15.35 -6.10
N GLY A 146 1.23 15.89 -7.31
CA GLY A 146 2.44 16.36 -7.95
C GLY A 146 2.78 17.78 -7.51
N PHE A 147 3.62 17.95 -6.51
CA PHE A 147 3.90 19.28 -5.92
C PHE A 147 5.13 19.99 -6.50
N ALA A 148 5.93 19.29 -7.31
CA ALA A 148 7.06 19.84 -8.03
C ALA A 148 7.32 19.05 -9.32
N LYS A 149 8.15 19.58 -10.24
CA LYS A 149 8.38 18.98 -11.58
C LYS A 149 8.71 17.48 -11.63
N ARG A 150 9.18 16.92 -10.52
CA ARG A 150 9.62 15.51 -10.43
C ARG A 150 9.18 14.82 -9.15
N TRP A 151 8.38 15.47 -8.32
CA TRP A 151 8.00 14.93 -7.04
C TRP A 151 6.50 14.71 -6.95
N ILE A 152 6.13 13.49 -6.56
CA ILE A 152 4.75 13.08 -6.32
C ILE A 152 4.66 12.61 -4.87
N ALA A 153 3.77 13.21 -4.10
CA ALA A 153 3.34 12.68 -2.81
C ALA A 153 2.07 11.86 -3.01
N ASN A 154 1.99 10.71 -2.38
CA ASN A 154 0.79 9.89 -2.39
C ASN A 154 0.42 9.43 -0.99
N GLY A 155 -0.88 9.27 -0.77
CA GLY A 155 -1.42 8.71 0.46
C GLY A 155 -2.61 7.84 0.14
N SER A 156 -2.75 6.70 0.81
CA SER A 156 -3.92 5.86 0.61
C SER A 156 -4.40 5.19 1.90
N VAL A 157 -5.68 4.85 1.89
CA VAL A 157 -6.33 4.00 2.88
C VAL A 157 -7.00 2.86 2.12
N GLN A 158 -6.73 1.64 2.54
CA GLN A 158 -7.32 0.44 1.97
C GLN A 158 -7.93 -0.42 3.08
N VAL A 159 -9.10 -0.97 2.83
CA VAL A 159 -9.78 -1.90 3.74
C VAL A 159 -10.05 -3.18 2.98
N ASN A 160 -9.53 -4.29 3.48
CA ASN A 160 -9.70 -5.62 2.91
C ASN A 160 -10.51 -6.52 3.84
N ARG A 161 -11.31 -7.38 3.26
CA ARG A 161 -12.13 -8.38 3.98
C ARG A 161 -11.97 -9.75 3.35
N SER A 162 -11.70 -10.74 4.18
CA SER A 162 -11.51 -12.13 3.77
C SER A 162 -11.94 -13.09 4.88
N ASP A 163 -12.13 -14.35 4.53
CA ASP A 163 -12.33 -15.41 5.53
C ASP A 163 -11.07 -15.71 6.37
N LEU A 164 -9.88 -15.28 5.93
CA LEU A 164 -8.63 -15.46 6.68
C LEU A 164 -8.36 -14.31 7.64
N PHE A 165 -8.57 -13.07 7.18
CA PHE A 165 -8.30 -11.86 7.94
C PHE A 165 -9.09 -10.68 7.37
N ASP A 166 -9.29 -9.70 8.23
CA ASP A 166 -9.71 -8.37 7.88
C ASP A 166 -8.54 -7.42 8.13
N GLU A 167 -8.30 -6.46 7.25
CA GLU A 167 -7.19 -5.53 7.45
C GLU A 167 -7.51 -4.11 6.99
N GLU A 168 -6.90 -3.15 7.68
CA GLU A 168 -6.85 -1.75 7.30
C GLU A 168 -5.39 -1.38 7.02
N ILE A 169 -5.15 -0.78 5.86
CA ILE A 169 -3.80 -0.38 5.42
C ILE A 169 -3.80 1.11 5.20
N TYR A 170 -2.87 1.80 5.84
CA TYR A 170 -2.59 3.22 5.66
C TYR A 170 -1.22 3.34 5.03
N HIS A 171 -1.12 4.04 3.91
CA HIS A 171 0.13 4.21 3.18
C HIS A 171 0.38 5.69 2.92
N LEU A 172 1.64 6.10 3.07
CA LEU A 172 2.15 7.42 2.72
C LEU A 172 3.43 7.22 1.94
N GLY A 173 3.52 7.82 0.77
CA GLY A 173 4.67 7.70 -0.11
C GLY A 173 5.13 9.05 -0.67
N LEU A 174 6.41 9.08 -1.00
CA LEU A 174 7.05 10.17 -1.71
C LEU A 174 7.87 9.59 -2.86
N ARG A 175 7.53 9.97 -4.08
CA ARG A 175 8.11 9.46 -5.32
C ARG A 175 8.89 10.55 -6.04
N TYR A 176 10.06 10.20 -6.56
CA TYR A 176 10.89 11.08 -7.40
C TYR A 176 11.04 10.49 -8.80
N LEU A 177 10.68 11.23 -9.83
CA LEU A 177 10.88 10.87 -11.23
C LEU A 177 12.36 11.05 -11.60
N VAL A 178 13.10 9.96 -11.68
CA VAL A 178 14.51 9.94 -12.11
C VAL A 178 14.60 10.26 -13.60
N THR A 179 13.69 9.68 -14.38
CA THR A 179 13.48 9.97 -15.80
C THR A 179 12.00 10.18 -16.06
N ASN A 180 11.60 10.44 -17.30
CA ASN A 180 10.19 10.51 -17.68
C ASN A 180 9.45 9.15 -17.63
N LYS A 181 10.19 8.05 -17.48
CA LYS A 181 9.62 6.69 -17.45
C LYS A 181 9.97 5.90 -16.19
N PHE A 182 10.87 6.40 -15.37
CA PHE A 182 11.31 5.68 -14.17
C PHE A 182 11.27 6.58 -12.94
N ALA A 183 10.62 6.09 -11.92
CA ALA A 183 10.59 6.76 -10.64
C ALA A 183 11.01 5.80 -9.50
N ILE A 184 11.58 6.39 -8.46
CA ILE A 184 11.91 5.73 -7.20
C ILE A 184 11.21 6.46 -6.07
N GLY A 185 10.68 5.72 -5.11
CA GLY A 185 9.98 6.26 -3.95
C GLY A 185 10.45 5.66 -2.65
N GLY A 186 10.14 6.39 -1.58
CA GLY A 186 10.17 5.89 -0.22
C GLY A 186 8.77 5.97 0.36
N SER A 187 8.40 5.01 1.19
CA SER A 187 7.06 4.96 1.78
C SER A 187 7.06 4.49 3.22
N TYR A 188 6.00 4.85 3.90
CA TYR A 188 5.61 4.31 5.19
C TYR A 188 4.25 3.65 5.07
N GLN A 189 4.13 2.46 5.63
CA GLN A 189 2.89 1.71 5.67
C GLN A 189 2.58 1.31 7.11
N HIS A 190 1.37 1.60 7.55
CA HIS A 190 0.78 1.06 8.77
C HIS A 190 -0.33 0.09 8.38
N ARG A 191 -0.32 -1.07 8.98
CA ARG A 191 -1.32 -2.11 8.75
C ARG A 191 -1.87 -2.57 10.07
N ASP A 192 -3.20 -2.58 10.21
CA ASP A 192 -3.93 -3.14 11.34
C ASP A 192 -4.75 -4.31 10.80
N GLY A 193 -4.36 -5.53 11.15
CA GLY A 193 -4.96 -6.77 10.69
C GLY A 193 -5.59 -7.53 11.83
N GLU A 194 -6.84 -7.95 11.65
CA GLU A 194 -7.58 -8.82 12.55
C GLU A 194 -7.78 -10.17 11.88
N GLY A 195 -6.95 -11.14 12.23
CA GLY A 195 -7.03 -12.51 11.72
C GLY A 195 -7.85 -13.41 12.62
N LYS A 196 -8.37 -14.52 12.07
CA LYS A 196 -9.06 -15.56 12.87
C LYS A 196 -8.14 -16.21 13.91
N ILE A 197 -6.84 -16.16 13.68
CA ILE A 197 -5.83 -16.79 14.53
C ILE A 197 -5.10 -15.75 15.40
N ARG A 198 -4.87 -14.54 14.88
CA ARG A 198 -4.10 -13.50 15.56
C ARG A 198 -4.43 -12.11 14.99
N SER A 199 -4.48 -11.12 15.88
CA SER A 199 -4.49 -9.70 15.48
C SER A 199 -3.08 -9.18 15.39
N GLU A 200 -2.76 -8.47 14.32
CA GLU A 200 -1.40 -8.02 14.02
C GLU A 200 -1.40 -6.56 13.57
N ARG A 201 -0.46 -5.80 14.11
CA ARG A 201 -0.17 -4.45 13.65
C ARG A 201 1.25 -4.38 13.14
N THR A 202 1.44 -3.83 11.96
CA THR A 202 2.79 -3.60 11.42
C THR A 202 3.00 -2.14 11.10
N ASN A 203 4.23 -1.68 11.31
CA ASN A 203 4.72 -0.38 10.88
C ASN A 203 5.95 -0.64 10.03
N GLU A 204 5.86 -0.33 8.75
CA GLU A 204 6.86 -0.70 7.77
C GLU A 204 7.35 0.54 7.01
N LEU A 205 8.65 0.62 6.79
CA LEU A 205 9.27 1.57 5.85
C LEU A 205 9.67 0.80 4.61
N GLY A 206 9.54 1.43 3.45
CA GLY A 206 9.80 0.76 2.19
C GLY A 206 10.39 1.63 1.12
N VAL A 207 10.81 0.94 0.07
CA VAL A 207 11.22 1.52 -1.20
C VAL A 207 10.28 1.04 -2.30
N GLU A 208 10.06 1.91 -3.27
CA GLU A 208 9.13 1.68 -4.37
C GLU A 208 9.80 2.06 -5.68
N PHE A 209 9.56 1.27 -6.70
CA PHE A 209 10.07 1.49 -8.06
C PHE A 209 8.89 1.48 -9.01
N PHE A 210 8.88 2.43 -9.94
CA PHE A 210 7.81 2.58 -10.94
C PHE A 210 8.44 2.70 -12.31
N LEU A 211 7.87 1.99 -13.27
CA LEU A 211 8.28 2.04 -14.67
C LEU A 211 7.03 2.30 -15.53
N GLU A 212 6.98 3.48 -16.14
CA GLU A 212 5.95 3.90 -17.09
C GLU A 212 6.21 3.27 -18.48
N TYR A 213 5.15 2.88 -19.20
CA TYR A 213 5.23 2.21 -20.50
C TYR A 213 4.45 2.91 -21.63
#